data_d67703cbdc8c487f533c92fbebfeb173
#
_entry.id   d67703cbdc8c487f533c92fbebfeb173
#
_cell.length_a   1.000
_cell.length_b   1.000
_cell.length_c   1.000
_cell.angle_alpha   90.00
_cell.angle_beta   90.00
_cell.angle_gamma   90.00
#
_symmetry.space_group_name_H-M   'P 1'
#
loop_
_entity.id
_entity.type
_entity.pdbx_description
1 polymer ?
#
loop_
_entity_poly.entity_id
_entity_poly.type
_entity_poly.pdbx_seq_one_letter_code
_entity_poly.pdbx_strand_id
1 'polypeptide(L)'
;MPEIVATTMKFTVSPDHTGKRLDQFLVSQLTDTSRARIQELISQAKVLVNGRVARPSLQLHGGEKIEIIGEIQRPPLRAIAENIPLEIVYEDDDLAVVNKPAGMMVHAGAGPTDDERNRGTLVNALLHRFAALSGVSGELRPGIVHRLDKETSGLIIVAKNDTAHRKLAAEFSGRRIRKTYVALVHGSVKNDRGTISTPISRDVLRRTRMTTRRSDGREAVTHYEVQQRIQSDFGKFTLLKLRIETGRTHQIRVHVASIGHPVVGDTLYGAPGEIRSKSGASISLSRNFLHSSEIQFAHPRSGESLVFTSAIPEQLRNFLDELTVNPATRKQL
;
A
#
# COMPACT_ATOMS: atom_id res chain seq x y z
N MET A 1 -30.35 1.05 26.18
CA MET A 1 -29.33 0.18 25.57
C MET A 1 -30.10 -0.93 24.89
N PRO A 2 -30.04 -1.08 23.55
CA PRO A 2 -30.67 -2.26 22.93
C PRO A 2 -29.88 -3.50 23.29
N GLU A 3 -30.56 -4.51 23.82
CA GLU A 3 -30.01 -5.86 24.03
C GLU A 3 -29.57 -6.42 22.67
N ILE A 4 -28.27 -6.64 22.51
CA ILE A 4 -27.72 -7.37 21.37
C ILE A 4 -28.10 -8.83 21.59
N VAL A 5 -29.18 -9.28 20.95
CA VAL A 5 -29.54 -10.69 20.89
C VAL A 5 -28.42 -11.40 20.12
N ALA A 6 -27.55 -12.11 20.82
CA ALA A 6 -26.49 -12.90 20.22
C ALA A 6 -27.13 -13.98 19.33
N THR A 7 -27.00 -13.84 18.02
CA THR A 7 -27.48 -14.85 17.08
C THR A 7 -26.67 -16.13 17.31
N THR A 8 -27.34 -17.22 17.69
CA THR A 8 -26.72 -18.52 17.90
C THR A 8 -27.10 -19.45 16.75
N MET A 9 -26.13 -19.92 15.98
CA MET A 9 -26.34 -20.98 14.99
C MET A 9 -25.97 -22.33 15.58
N LYS A 10 -26.80 -23.33 15.30
CA LYS A 10 -26.61 -24.70 15.80
C LYS A 10 -26.57 -25.70 14.66
N PHE A 11 -25.65 -26.63 14.74
CA PHE A 11 -25.50 -27.75 13.80
C PHE A 11 -25.44 -29.07 14.59
N THR A 12 -25.98 -30.11 13.98
CA THR A 12 -25.76 -31.48 14.47
C THR A 12 -24.94 -32.22 13.41
N VAL A 13 -23.84 -32.82 13.83
CA VAL A 13 -22.96 -33.54 12.91
C VAL A 13 -23.61 -34.87 12.52
N SER A 14 -23.85 -35.07 11.21
CA SER A 14 -24.33 -36.33 10.72
C SER A 14 -23.22 -37.39 10.69
N PRO A 15 -23.56 -38.72 10.77
CA PRO A 15 -22.58 -39.80 10.69
C PRO A 15 -21.66 -39.73 9.45
N ASP A 16 -22.16 -39.19 8.31
CA ASP A 16 -21.39 -39.05 7.08
C ASP A 16 -20.21 -38.07 7.18
N HIS A 17 -20.16 -37.29 8.25
CA HIS A 17 -19.09 -36.37 8.54
C HIS A 17 -18.08 -36.90 9.58
N THR A 18 -18.18 -38.17 9.95
CA THR A 18 -17.21 -38.83 10.84
C THR A 18 -15.79 -38.73 10.28
N GLY A 19 -14.82 -38.36 11.11
CA GLY A 19 -13.42 -38.17 10.74
C GLY A 19 -13.10 -36.80 10.10
N LYS A 20 -14.10 -35.98 9.75
CA LYS A 20 -13.85 -34.62 9.28
C LYS A 20 -13.38 -33.73 10.44
N ARG A 21 -12.51 -32.80 10.12
CA ARG A 21 -12.08 -31.76 11.06
C ARG A 21 -13.18 -30.72 11.24
N LEU A 22 -13.31 -30.19 12.46
CA LEU A 22 -14.29 -29.16 12.81
C LEU A 22 -14.25 -27.96 11.86
N ASP A 23 -13.03 -27.44 11.55
CA ASP A 23 -12.87 -26.30 10.65
C ASP A 23 -13.34 -26.61 9.20
N GLN A 24 -13.12 -27.83 8.73
CA GLN A 24 -13.57 -28.27 7.39
C GLN A 24 -15.07 -28.53 7.33
N PHE A 25 -15.63 -29.12 8.40
CA PHE A 25 -17.07 -29.30 8.52
C PHE A 25 -17.80 -27.96 8.46
N LEU A 26 -17.39 -26.99 9.28
CA LEU A 26 -18.02 -25.68 9.32
C LEU A 26 -17.89 -24.91 7.99
N VAL A 27 -16.77 -25.05 7.25
CA VAL A 27 -16.65 -24.49 5.90
C VAL A 27 -17.70 -25.09 4.95
N SER A 28 -17.99 -26.38 5.07
CA SER A 28 -19.00 -27.04 4.21
C SER A 28 -20.45 -26.65 4.56
N GLN A 29 -20.70 -26.19 5.78
CA GLN A 29 -22.03 -25.74 6.23
C GLN A 29 -22.25 -24.24 6.01
N LEU A 30 -21.18 -23.44 5.98
CA LEU A 30 -21.19 -21.98 5.90
C LEU A 30 -20.52 -21.52 4.61
N THR A 31 -21.26 -21.63 3.51
CA THR A 31 -20.74 -21.38 2.14
C THR A 31 -20.15 -20.00 1.94
N ASP A 32 -20.65 -18.99 2.66
CA ASP A 32 -20.21 -17.60 2.56
C ASP A 32 -19.13 -17.21 3.58
N THR A 33 -18.56 -18.21 4.30
CA THR A 33 -17.58 -17.95 5.35
C THR A 33 -16.24 -18.60 5.05
N SER A 34 -15.16 -17.81 5.02
CA SER A 34 -13.82 -18.34 4.74
C SER A 34 -13.32 -19.24 5.88
N ARG A 35 -12.48 -20.23 5.53
CA ARG A 35 -11.84 -21.13 6.51
C ARG A 35 -11.05 -20.36 7.58
N ALA A 36 -10.38 -19.28 7.18
CA ALA A 36 -9.64 -18.43 8.12
C ALA A 36 -10.56 -17.79 9.16
N ARG A 37 -11.75 -17.34 8.74
CA ARG A 37 -12.76 -16.77 9.66
C ARG A 37 -13.30 -17.83 10.64
N ILE A 38 -13.55 -19.03 10.17
CA ILE A 38 -14.00 -20.15 11.02
C ILE A 38 -12.93 -20.48 12.07
N GLN A 39 -11.66 -20.58 11.68
CA GLN A 39 -10.56 -20.83 12.62
C GLN A 39 -10.42 -19.71 13.65
N GLU A 40 -10.65 -18.48 13.27
CA GLU A 40 -10.67 -17.33 14.17
C GLU A 40 -11.84 -17.43 15.19
N LEU A 41 -13.06 -17.72 14.74
CA LEU A 41 -14.21 -17.92 15.63
C LEU A 41 -13.96 -19.03 16.64
N ILE A 42 -13.34 -20.15 16.21
CA ILE A 42 -12.96 -21.24 17.09
C ILE A 42 -11.91 -20.79 18.12
N SER A 43 -10.89 -20.04 17.68
CA SER A 43 -9.82 -19.52 18.57
C SER A 43 -10.32 -18.50 19.59
N GLN A 44 -11.37 -17.74 19.24
CA GLN A 44 -12.06 -16.79 20.12
C GLN A 44 -13.09 -17.45 21.05
N ALA A 45 -13.13 -18.80 21.13
CA ALA A 45 -14.11 -19.57 21.91
C ALA A 45 -15.59 -19.29 21.52
N LYS A 46 -15.83 -18.79 20.32
CA LYS A 46 -17.19 -18.56 19.79
C LYS A 46 -17.83 -19.79 19.16
N VAL A 47 -17.08 -20.89 19.05
CA VAL A 47 -17.58 -22.19 18.55
C VAL A 47 -17.45 -23.20 19.68
N LEU A 48 -18.58 -23.77 20.06
CA LEU A 48 -18.65 -24.81 21.07
C LEU A 48 -19.07 -26.13 20.43
N VAL A 49 -18.43 -27.23 20.85
CA VAL A 49 -18.80 -28.59 20.49
C VAL A 49 -19.27 -29.30 21.76
N ASN A 50 -20.53 -29.73 21.78
CA ASN A 50 -21.18 -30.28 22.97
C ASN A 50 -21.01 -29.37 24.23
N GLY A 51 -21.15 -28.03 24.00
CA GLY A 51 -21.02 -27.03 25.07
C GLY A 51 -19.59 -26.71 25.51
N ARG A 52 -18.55 -27.28 24.87
CA ARG A 52 -17.14 -27.08 25.25
C ARG A 52 -16.35 -26.42 24.11
N VAL A 53 -15.37 -25.61 24.49
CA VAL A 53 -14.42 -24.99 23.52
C VAL A 53 -13.62 -26.10 22.86
N ALA A 54 -13.47 -25.99 21.52
CA ALA A 54 -12.79 -26.96 20.69
C ALA A 54 -11.60 -26.34 19.93
N ARG A 55 -10.73 -27.19 19.38
CA ARG A 55 -9.66 -26.77 18.47
C ARG A 55 -10.11 -26.92 17.01
N PRO A 56 -9.62 -26.11 16.07
CA PRO A 56 -9.97 -26.23 14.64
C PRO A 56 -9.73 -27.61 14.05
N SER A 57 -8.74 -28.33 14.56
CA SER A 57 -8.35 -29.67 14.13
C SER A 57 -9.13 -30.82 14.80
N LEU A 58 -10.10 -30.52 15.67
CA LEU A 58 -10.93 -31.55 16.30
C LEU A 58 -11.57 -32.44 15.23
N GLN A 59 -11.39 -33.76 15.34
CA GLN A 59 -12.08 -34.73 14.49
C GLN A 59 -13.48 -35.01 15.07
N LEU A 60 -14.47 -34.98 14.20
CA LEU A 60 -15.87 -35.20 14.53
C LEU A 60 -16.19 -36.69 14.38
N HIS A 61 -17.08 -37.21 15.23
CA HIS A 61 -17.44 -38.63 15.28
C HIS A 61 -18.90 -38.90 14.87
N GLY A 62 -19.69 -37.84 14.65
CA GLY A 62 -21.12 -37.91 14.39
C GLY A 62 -21.97 -37.80 15.65
N GLY A 63 -23.03 -37.00 15.59
CA GLY A 63 -23.91 -36.74 16.72
C GLY A 63 -23.52 -35.51 17.58
N GLU A 64 -22.35 -34.95 17.38
CA GLU A 64 -21.96 -33.74 18.12
C GLU A 64 -22.88 -32.54 17.78
N LYS A 65 -23.19 -31.77 18.82
CA LYS A 65 -23.88 -30.49 18.71
C LYS A 65 -22.86 -29.38 18.67
N ILE A 66 -22.85 -28.63 17.57
CA ILE A 66 -21.95 -27.50 17.39
C ILE A 66 -22.79 -26.22 17.49
N GLU A 67 -22.36 -25.31 18.33
CA GLU A 67 -22.97 -24.00 18.52
C GLU A 67 -21.99 -22.90 18.16
N ILE A 68 -22.42 -21.94 17.34
CA ILE A 68 -21.65 -20.74 17.01
C ILE A 68 -22.36 -19.55 17.65
N ILE A 69 -21.66 -18.84 18.52
CA ILE A 69 -22.18 -17.72 19.30
C ILE A 69 -21.70 -16.40 18.67
N GLY A 70 -22.63 -15.53 18.33
CA GLY A 70 -22.38 -14.21 17.77
C GLY A 70 -22.38 -14.14 16.24
N GLU A 71 -21.90 -13.04 15.69
CA GLU A 71 -21.88 -12.81 14.24
C GLU A 71 -20.84 -13.66 13.54
N ILE A 72 -21.30 -14.50 12.63
CA ILE A 72 -20.45 -15.38 11.81
C ILE A 72 -19.73 -14.57 10.75
N GLN A 73 -20.44 -13.68 10.08
CA GLN A 73 -19.84 -12.75 9.14
C GLN A 73 -19.30 -11.52 9.89
N ARG A 74 -18.10 -11.10 9.53
CA ARG A 74 -17.66 -9.78 9.97
C ARG A 74 -18.56 -8.75 9.29
N PRO A 75 -19.00 -7.69 10.01
CA PRO A 75 -19.61 -6.58 9.33
C PRO A 75 -18.67 -6.12 8.19
N PRO A 76 -19.21 -5.72 7.04
CA PRO A 76 -18.38 -5.25 5.95
C PRO A 76 -17.47 -4.14 6.47
N LEU A 77 -16.18 -4.27 6.19
CA LEU A 77 -15.20 -3.26 6.60
C LEU A 77 -15.54 -1.96 5.87
N ARG A 78 -15.85 -0.95 6.63
CA ARG A 78 -16.02 0.42 6.16
C ARG A 78 -14.84 1.26 6.59
N ALA A 79 -14.35 2.10 5.71
CA ALA A 79 -13.40 3.10 6.12
C ALA A 79 -14.09 4.10 7.05
N ILE A 80 -13.43 4.44 8.16
CA ILE A 80 -13.96 5.34 9.20
C ILE A 80 -13.31 6.71 9.02
N ALA A 81 -14.09 7.80 9.12
CA ALA A 81 -13.57 9.15 9.07
C ALA A 81 -12.67 9.44 10.29
N GLU A 82 -11.47 9.97 10.04
CA GLU A 82 -10.53 10.37 11.09
C GLU A 82 -9.98 11.78 10.82
N ASN A 83 -9.91 12.60 11.85
CA ASN A 83 -9.35 13.96 11.75
C ASN A 83 -7.81 13.91 11.65
N ILE A 84 -7.33 13.63 10.44
CA ILE A 84 -5.92 13.61 10.12
C ILE A 84 -5.65 14.77 9.16
N PRO A 85 -4.72 15.69 9.47
CA PRO A 85 -4.38 16.81 8.60
C PRO A 85 -3.89 16.35 7.22
N LEU A 86 -4.39 16.98 6.16
CA LEU A 86 -3.97 16.74 4.78
C LEU A 86 -3.56 18.07 4.13
N GLU A 87 -2.47 18.05 3.39
CA GLU A 87 -2.07 19.12 2.50
C GLU A 87 -2.82 18.97 1.16
N ILE A 88 -3.82 19.84 0.93
CA ILE A 88 -4.59 19.88 -0.31
C ILE A 88 -3.92 20.86 -1.26
N VAL A 89 -3.39 20.36 -2.38
CA VAL A 89 -2.72 21.17 -3.41
C VAL A 89 -3.74 21.81 -4.35
N TYR A 90 -4.84 21.10 -4.60
CA TYR A 90 -5.95 21.56 -5.44
C TYR A 90 -7.25 20.89 -5.02
N GLU A 91 -8.35 21.61 -5.13
CA GLU A 91 -9.70 21.09 -4.88
C GLU A 91 -10.72 21.84 -5.74
N ASP A 92 -11.63 21.07 -6.34
CA ASP A 92 -12.86 21.58 -6.96
C ASP A 92 -14.05 20.63 -6.66
N ASP A 93 -15.16 20.72 -7.42
CA ASP A 93 -16.33 19.87 -7.24
C ASP A 93 -16.11 18.41 -7.68
N ASP A 94 -15.14 18.17 -8.56
CA ASP A 94 -14.93 16.87 -9.21
C ASP A 94 -13.80 16.06 -8.56
N LEU A 95 -12.73 16.75 -8.16
CA LEU A 95 -11.53 16.08 -7.67
C LEU A 95 -10.76 16.91 -6.63
N ALA A 96 -9.84 16.26 -5.96
CA ALA A 96 -8.78 16.92 -5.20
C ALA A 96 -7.42 16.32 -5.56
N VAL A 97 -6.36 17.15 -5.47
CA VAL A 97 -4.96 16.71 -5.52
C VAL A 97 -4.37 16.91 -4.14
N VAL A 98 -3.89 15.83 -3.56
CA VAL A 98 -3.37 15.80 -2.17
C VAL A 98 -1.87 15.53 -2.20
N ASN A 99 -1.10 16.26 -1.41
CA ASN A 99 0.29 15.93 -1.13
C ASN A 99 0.36 14.95 0.06
N LYS A 100 0.37 13.64 -0.25
CA LYS A 100 0.37 12.60 0.77
C LYS A 100 1.70 12.55 1.54
N PRO A 101 1.71 12.58 2.87
CA PRO A 101 2.94 12.36 3.63
C PRO A 101 3.45 10.91 3.48
N ALA A 102 4.74 10.70 3.74
CA ALA A 102 5.27 9.35 3.93
C ALA A 102 4.77 8.75 5.26
N GLY A 103 4.82 7.42 5.38
CA GLY A 103 4.32 6.71 6.56
C GLY A 103 2.80 6.46 6.53
N MET A 104 2.04 7.15 5.68
CA MET A 104 0.59 7.00 5.54
C MET A 104 0.24 6.02 4.41
N MET A 105 -0.53 4.98 4.70
CA MET A 105 -1.14 4.12 3.67
C MET A 105 -2.25 4.87 2.95
N VAL A 106 -2.44 4.57 1.65
CA VAL A 106 -3.55 5.18 0.90
C VAL A 106 -4.90 4.62 1.38
N HIS A 107 -5.01 3.31 1.57
CA HIS A 107 -6.20 2.63 2.07
C HIS A 107 -5.81 1.34 2.78
N ALA A 108 -6.67 0.80 3.60
CA ALA A 108 -6.51 -0.52 4.19
C ALA A 108 -6.39 -1.59 3.09
N GLY A 109 -5.47 -2.53 3.27
CA GLY A 109 -5.29 -3.65 2.34
C GLY A 109 -6.46 -4.64 2.42
N ALA A 110 -6.70 -5.40 1.35
CA ALA A 110 -7.56 -6.56 1.41
C ALA A 110 -6.87 -7.67 2.23
N GLY A 111 -7.36 -7.97 3.40
CA GLY A 111 -6.87 -9.03 4.29
C GLY A 111 -7.79 -9.16 5.49
N PRO A 112 -7.63 -10.17 6.36
CA PRO A 112 -8.29 -10.19 7.66
C PRO A 112 -7.85 -8.93 8.39
N THR A 113 -8.70 -7.94 8.39
CA THR A 113 -8.39 -6.63 8.90
C THR A 113 -8.91 -6.56 10.32
N ASP A 114 -7.97 -6.55 11.24
CA ASP A 114 -8.22 -5.97 12.53
C ASP A 114 -8.55 -4.49 12.30
N ASP A 115 -9.47 -3.93 13.08
CA ASP A 115 -9.90 -2.53 12.97
C ASP A 115 -8.71 -1.54 12.97
N GLU A 116 -7.60 -1.90 13.61
CA GLU A 116 -6.37 -1.11 13.66
C GLU A 116 -5.73 -0.84 12.29
N ARG A 117 -5.79 -1.80 11.34
CA ARG A 117 -5.23 -1.61 9.99
C ARG A 117 -6.09 -0.72 9.11
N ASN A 118 -7.33 -0.49 9.49
CA ASN A 118 -8.28 0.37 8.79
C ASN A 118 -8.27 1.81 9.31
N ARG A 119 -7.27 2.19 10.08
CA ARG A 119 -7.08 3.52 10.64
C ARG A 119 -5.80 4.17 10.15
N GLY A 120 -5.72 5.49 10.28
CA GLY A 120 -4.54 6.27 9.92
C GLY A 120 -4.23 6.27 8.42
N THR A 121 -5.19 5.94 7.55
CA THR A 121 -4.98 5.95 6.10
C THR A 121 -5.41 7.27 5.48
N LEU A 122 -4.95 7.51 4.25
CA LEU A 122 -5.43 8.66 3.47
C LEU A 122 -6.95 8.64 3.32
N VAL A 123 -7.55 7.48 3.09
CA VAL A 123 -9.02 7.34 2.98
C VAL A 123 -9.72 7.78 4.26
N ASN A 124 -9.21 7.44 5.45
CA ASN A 124 -9.79 7.89 6.71
C ASN A 124 -9.76 9.42 6.83
N ALA A 125 -8.64 10.04 6.45
CA ALA A 125 -8.50 11.50 6.43
C ALA A 125 -9.42 12.18 5.39
N LEU A 126 -9.52 11.59 4.19
CA LEU A 126 -10.38 12.10 3.12
C LEU A 126 -11.87 12.05 3.50
N LEU A 127 -12.32 10.98 4.16
CA LEU A 127 -13.70 10.84 4.65
C LEU A 127 -14.05 11.89 5.71
N HIS A 128 -13.06 12.33 6.50
CA HIS A 128 -13.27 13.43 7.45
C HIS A 128 -13.29 14.80 6.75
N ARG A 129 -12.41 14.98 5.77
CA ARG A 129 -12.20 16.28 5.09
C ARG A 129 -13.30 16.62 4.09
N PHE A 130 -13.82 15.62 3.36
CA PHE A 130 -14.75 15.82 2.27
C PHE A 130 -16.14 15.27 2.61
N ALA A 131 -17.19 16.09 2.37
CA ALA A 131 -18.58 15.67 2.57
C ALA A 131 -19.01 14.57 1.60
N ALA A 132 -18.41 14.51 0.42
CA ALA A 132 -18.68 13.49 -0.58
C ALA A 132 -17.38 13.00 -1.24
N LEU A 133 -17.30 11.69 -1.45
CA LEU A 133 -16.27 11.00 -2.22
C LEU A 133 -16.92 9.96 -3.12
N SER A 134 -16.32 9.68 -4.27
CA SER A 134 -16.82 8.64 -5.16
C SER A 134 -16.80 7.25 -4.52
N GLY A 135 -17.91 6.53 -4.64
CA GLY A 135 -18.04 5.14 -4.18
C GLY A 135 -17.61 4.07 -5.19
N VAL A 136 -17.22 4.42 -6.41
CA VAL A 136 -16.91 3.49 -7.51
C VAL A 136 -15.89 2.42 -7.15
N SER A 137 -14.89 2.75 -6.34
CA SER A 137 -13.86 1.81 -5.87
C SER A 137 -14.25 1.00 -4.62
N GLY A 138 -15.51 1.11 -4.18
CA GLY A 138 -16.07 0.42 -3.02
C GLY A 138 -15.80 1.12 -1.69
N GLU A 139 -16.46 0.63 -0.64
CA GLU A 139 -16.53 1.26 0.69
C GLU A 139 -15.17 1.42 1.41
N LEU A 140 -14.18 0.63 1.02
CA LEU A 140 -12.83 0.72 1.60
C LEU A 140 -11.90 1.69 0.86
N ARG A 141 -12.31 2.20 -0.30
CA ARG A 141 -11.46 3.03 -1.18
C ARG A 141 -12.22 4.19 -1.80
N PRO A 142 -13.12 4.87 -1.07
CA PRO A 142 -13.86 5.99 -1.64
C PRO A 142 -12.89 7.03 -2.21
N GLY A 143 -13.18 7.48 -3.44
CA GLY A 143 -12.39 8.47 -4.15
C GLY A 143 -11.03 8.03 -4.71
N ILE A 144 -10.56 6.83 -4.43
CA ILE A 144 -9.21 6.38 -4.78
C ILE A 144 -9.14 5.84 -6.22
N VAL A 145 -8.51 6.57 -7.12
CA VAL A 145 -8.29 6.21 -8.54
C VAL A 145 -6.90 5.62 -8.80
N HIS A 146 -5.91 5.90 -7.95
CA HIS A 146 -4.57 5.32 -7.96
C HIS A 146 -3.96 5.29 -6.56
N ARG A 147 -2.73 4.81 -6.42
CA ARG A 147 -2.10 4.72 -5.11
C ARG A 147 -0.61 5.04 -5.13
N LEU A 148 -0.11 5.47 -3.98
CA LEU A 148 1.30 5.53 -3.60
C LEU A 148 1.58 4.47 -2.52
N ASP A 149 2.83 4.02 -2.43
CA ASP A 149 3.27 3.15 -1.34
C ASP A 149 3.23 3.91 -0.01
N LYS A 150 3.20 3.19 1.12
CA LYS A 150 3.14 3.77 2.46
C LYS A 150 4.25 4.81 2.67
N GLU A 151 5.49 4.44 2.34
CA GLU A 151 6.67 5.29 2.56
C GLU A 151 6.96 6.26 1.39
N THR A 152 6.15 6.26 0.33
CA THR A 152 6.25 7.22 -0.77
C THR A 152 5.39 8.44 -0.45
N SER A 153 5.97 9.63 -0.50
CA SER A 153 5.26 10.90 -0.36
C SER A 153 4.91 11.50 -1.73
N GLY A 154 4.07 12.53 -1.74
CA GLY A 154 3.79 13.36 -2.89
C GLY A 154 2.38 13.24 -3.44
N LEU A 155 2.21 13.67 -4.67
CA LEU A 155 0.92 13.96 -5.29
C LEU A 155 0.10 12.71 -5.56
N ILE A 156 -1.17 12.75 -5.15
CA ILE A 156 -2.20 11.75 -5.43
C ILE A 156 -3.52 12.43 -5.78
N ILE A 157 -4.21 11.92 -6.82
CA ILE A 157 -5.53 12.41 -7.26
C ILE A 157 -6.61 11.63 -6.52
N VAL A 158 -7.64 12.35 -6.10
CA VAL A 158 -8.84 11.82 -5.42
C VAL A 158 -10.07 12.29 -6.17
N ALA A 159 -11.01 11.40 -6.46
CA ALA A 159 -12.28 11.72 -7.10
C ALA A 159 -13.37 12.00 -6.05
N LYS A 160 -14.04 13.15 -6.15
CA LYS A 160 -15.12 13.55 -5.24
C LYS A 160 -16.48 13.01 -5.67
N ASN A 161 -16.66 12.69 -6.96
CA ASN A 161 -17.90 12.10 -7.49
C ASN A 161 -17.62 10.97 -8.48
N ASP A 162 -18.64 10.17 -8.78
CA ASP A 162 -18.52 8.97 -9.61
C ASP A 162 -18.22 9.26 -11.07
N THR A 163 -18.67 10.39 -11.61
CA THR A 163 -18.41 10.80 -12.99
C THR A 163 -16.94 11.11 -13.18
N ALA A 164 -16.36 11.92 -12.30
CA ALA A 164 -14.94 12.22 -12.29
C ALA A 164 -14.10 10.95 -12.08
N HIS A 165 -14.54 10.06 -11.17
CA HIS A 165 -13.85 8.79 -10.91
C HIS A 165 -13.72 7.94 -12.17
N ARG A 166 -14.84 7.69 -12.88
CA ARG A 166 -14.83 6.86 -14.10
C ARG A 166 -13.93 7.45 -15.19
N LYS A 167 -13.97 8.78 -15.38
CA LYS A 167 -13.13 9.47 -16.36
C LYS A 167 -11.64 9.39 -15.96
N LEU A 168 -11.29 9.68 -14.72
CA LEU A 168 -9.91 9.56 -14.22
C LEU A 168 -9.41 8.11 -14.31
N ALA A 169 -10.23 7.11 -13.97
CA ALA A 169 -9.88 5.71 -14.11
C ALA A 169 -9.60 5.32 -15.57
N ALA A 170 -10.39 5.86 -16.52
CA ALA A 170 -10.15 5.69 -17.96
C ALA A 170 -8.84 6.35 -18.41
N GLU A 171 -8.50 7.55 -17.88
CA GLU A 171 -7.23 8.22 -18.13
C GLU A 171 -6.03 7.42 -17.60
N PHE A 172 -6.14 6.84 -16.40
CA PHE A 172 -5.13 5.93 -15.84
C PHE A 172 -4.97 4.66 -16.68
N SER A 173 -6.09 4.03 -17.07
CA SER A 173 -6.09 2.82 -17.90
C SER A 173 -5.51 3.08 -19.28
N GLY A 174 -5.81 4.23 -19.87
CA GLY A 174 -5.29 4.70 -21.14
C GLY A 174 -3.84 5.22 -21.10
N ARG A 175 -3.19 5.22 -19.92
CA ARG A 175 -1.82 5.72 -19.71
C ARG A 175 -1.64 7.20 -20.10
N ARG A 176 -2.72 8.00 -20.04
CA ARG A 176 -2.70 9.43 -20.40
C ARG A 176 -2.27 10.33 -19.25
N ILE A 177 -2.39 9.87 -18.01
CA ILE A 177 -1.89 10.60 -16.83
C ILE A 177 -0.38 10.43 -16.73
N ARG A 178 0.34 11.54 -16.75
CA ARG A 178 1.79 11.57 -16.56
C ARG A 178 2.13 11.74 -15.09
N LYS A 179 3.02 10.90 -14.58
CA LYS A 179 3.47 10.90 -13.18
C LYS A 179 4.98 10.94 -13.16
N THR A 180 5.52 11.97 -12.54
CA THR A 180 6.95 12.15 -12.36
C THR A 180 7.32 11.96 -10.89
N TYR A 181 8.39 11.23 -10.66
CA TYR A 181 8.92 10.96 -9.33
C TYR A 181 10.38 11.41 -9.24
N VAL A 182 10.80 11.74 -8.03
CA VAL A 182 12.20 11.93 -7.67
C VAL A 182 12.60 10.78 -6.75
N ALA A 183 13.74 10.14 -7.03
CA ALA A 183 14.32 9.11 -6.18
C ALA A 183 15.84 9.26 -6.07
N LEU A 184 16.38 9.01 -4.89
CA LEU A 184 17.80 8.81 -4.70
C LEU A 184 18.08 7.31 -4.65
N VAL A 185 19.03 6.85 -5.48
CA VAL A 185 19.41 5.43 -5.55
C VAL A 185 20.87 5.23 -5.18
N HIS A 186 21.20 4.04 -4.68
CA HIS A 186 22.59 3.65 -4.42
C HIS A 186 23.36 3.42 -5.70
N GLY A 187 24.64 3.81 -5.68
CA GLY A 187 25.57 3.63 -6.79
C GLY A 187 25.48 4.74 -7.83
N SER A 188 26.35 4.66 -8.83
CA SER A 188 26.41 5.59 -9.97
C SER A 188 25.74 4.94 -11.17
N VAL A 189 24.54 5.39 -11.54
CA VAL A 189 23.83 4.96 -12.75
C VAL A 189 24.63 5.40 -13.95
N LYS A 190 25.02 4.46 -14.82
CA LYS A 190 25.96 4.71 -15.92
C LYS A 190 25.37 5.62 -17.00
N ASN A 191 24.20 5.29 -17.49
CA ASN A 191 23.55 6.02 -18.60
C ASN A 191 22.72 7.18 -18.05
N ASP A 192 22.77 8.34 -18.71
CA ASP A 192 22.01 9.53 -18.30
C ASP A 192 20.50 9.35 -18.40
N ARG A 193 20.05 8.53 -19.33
CA ARG A 193 18.65 8.17 -19.54
C ARG A 193 18.51 6.70 -19.83
N GLY A 194 17.36 6.13 -19.47
CA GLY A 194 17.08 4.74 -19.81
C GLY A 194 15.63 4.36 -19.53
N THR A 195 15.28 3.17 -19.99
CA THR A 195 13.96 2.57 -19.80
C THR A 195 14.12 1.18 -19.22
N ILE A 196 13.38 0.90 -18.14
CA ILE A 196 13.29 -0.42 -17.53
C ILE A 196 11.92 -0.97 -17.90
N SER A 197 11.91 -1.97 -18.79
CA SER A 197 10.68 -2.62 -19.30
C SER A 197 10.72 -4.08 -18.92
N THR A 198 10.44 -4.37 -17.66
CA THR A 198 10.46 -5.73 -17.10
C THR A 198 9.14 -6.02 -16.39
N PRO A 199 8.50 -7.18 -16.65
CA PRO A 199 7.27 -7.55 -15.97
C PRO A 199 7.44 -7.65 -14.45
N ILE A 200 6.39 -7.28 -13.71
CA ILE A 200 6.40 -7.32 -12.24
C ILE A 200 5.36 -8.32 -11.76
N SER A 201 5.78 -9.25 -10.91
CA SER A 201 4.92 -10.21 -10.21
C SER A 201 5.16 -10.18 -8.71
N ARG A 202 4.31 -10.86 -7.94
CA ARG A 202 4.52 -11.03 -6.50
C ARG A 202 5.62 -12.06 -6.25
N ASP A 203 6.53 -11.77 -5.33
CA ASP A 203 7.56 -12.73 -4.90
C ASP A 203 6.88 -13.90 -4.17
N VAL A 204 7.19 -15.14 -4.57
CA VAL A 204 6.58 -16.35 -4.02
C VAL A 204 7.05 -16.62 -2.60
N LEU A 205 8.32 -16.34 -2.32
CA LEU A 205 8.95 -16.60 -1.02
C LEU A 205 8.66 -15.47 -0.02
N ARG A 206 8.62 -14.21 -0.49
CA ARG A 206 8.39 -13.04 0.34
C ARG A 206 7.16 -12.29 -0.15
N ARG A 207 5.97 -12.69 0.29
CA ARG A 207 4.67 -12.17 -0.19
C ARG A 207 4.47 -10.66 -0.05
N THR A 208 5.25 -9.97 0.76
CA THR A 208 5.26 -8.51 0.90
C THR A 208 6.09 -7.81 -0.18
N ARG A 209 6.87 -8.57 -0.97
CA ARG A 209 7.79 -8.08 -2.00
C ARG A 209 7.25 -8.35 -3.40
N MET A 210 7.63 -7.49 -4.35
CA MET A 210 7.46 -7.71 -5.78
C MET A 210 8.80 -8.16 -6.40
N THR A 211 8.74 -8.79 -7.58
CA THR A 211 9.93 -9.27 -8.30
C THR A 211 9.79 -9.07 -9.79
N THR A 212 10.93 -8.88 -10.47
CA THR A 212 11.04 -8.84 -11.94
C THR A 212 11.62 -10.14 -12.52
N ARG A 213 11.85 -11.15 -11.68
CA ARG A 213 12.54 -12.40 -12.08
C ARG A 213 11.62 -13.43 -12.74
N ARG A 214 10.32 -13.15 -12.82
CA ARG A 214 9.34 -14.09 -13.36
C ARG A 214 8.77 -13.54 -14.66
N SER A 215 8.60 -14.40 -15.64
CA SER A 215 8.04 -14.07 -16.96
C SER A 215 6.51 -13.91 -16.96
N ASP A 216 5.80 -14.47 -15.96
CA ASP A 216 4.35 -14.36 -15.77
C ASP A 216 3.90 -13.06 -15.08
N GLY A 217 4.80 -12.11 -14.93
CA GLY A 217 4.53 -10.79 -14.35
C GLY A 217 3.65 -9.93 -15.25
N ARG A 218 3.03 -8.90 -14.66
CA ARG A 218 2.28 -7.88 -15.40
C ARG A 218 3.24 -6.87 -15.98
N GLU A 219 3.03 -6.48 -17.24
CA GLU A 219 3.81 -5.44 -17.92
C GLU A 219 4.01 -4.20 -17.05
N ALA A 220 5.24 -3.71 -17.01
CA ALA A 220 5.62 -2.53 -16.27
C ALA A 220 6.75 -1.78 -17.00
N VAL A 221 6.60 -0.46 -17.14
CA VAL A 221 7.55 0.40 -17.83
C VAL A 221 7.88 1.61 -16.97
N THR A 222 9.17 1.82 -16.70
CA THR A 222 9.72 2.96 -15.96
C THR A 222 10.85 3.59 -16.75
N HIS A 223 10.72 4.89 -17.04
CA HIS A 223 11.79 5.70 -17.65
C HIS A 223 12.52 6.45 -16.56
N TYR A 224 13.82 6.58 -16.68
CA TYR A 224 14.63 7.39 -15.77
C TYR A 224 15.52 8.38 -16.53
N GLU A 225 15.81 9.48 -15.86
CA GLU A 225 16.77 10.50 -16.26
C GLU A 225 17.61 10.86 -15.03
N VAL A 226 18.93 10.82 -15.18
CA VAL A 226 19.88 11.21 -14.15
C VAL A 226 19.87 12.73 -13.99
N GLN A 227 19.51 13.19 -12.79
CA GLN A 227 19.57 14.60 -12.44
C GLN A 227 20.94 14.97 -11.88
N GLN A 228 21.49 14.09 -11.04
CA GLN A 228 22.78 14.31 -10.40
C GLN A 228 23.42 12.98 -10.01
N ARG A 229 24.73 12.84 -10.25
CA ARG A 229 25.57 11.80 -9.63
C ARG A 229 26.32 12.39 -8.47
N ILE A 230 26.16 11.77 -7.30
CA ILE A 230 26.74 12.25 -6.04
C ILE A 230 27.83 11.27 -5.64
N GLN A 231 29.03 11.78 -5.41
CA GLN A 231 30.13 11.01 -4.81
C GLN A 231 30.53 11.71 -3.53
N SER A 232 30.42 11.00 -2.41
CA SER A 232 30.69 11.52 -1.06
C SER A 232 31.46 10.48 -0.24
N ASP A 233 31.80 10.83 0.97
CA ASP A 233 32.39 9.91 1.95
C ASP A 233 31.50 8.68 2.22
N PHE A 234 30.20 8.85 2.09
CA PHE A 234 29.21 7.78 2.27
C PHE A 234 29.07 6.86 1.05
N GLY A 235 29.78 7.14 -0.05
CA GLY A 235 29.76 6.34 -1.27
C GLY A 235 29.21 7.09 -2.48
N LYS A 236 28.71 6.31 -3.44
CA LYS A 236 28.14 6.83 -4.69
C LYS A 236 26.64 6.72 -4.67
N PHE A 237 25.98 7.78 -5.12
CA PHE A 237 24.51 7.84 -5.24
C PHE A 237 24.14 8.51 -6.56
N THR A 238 22.89 8.31 -6.99
CA THR A 238 22.34 8.98 -8.17
C THR A 238 20.95 9.49 -7.85
N LEU A 239 20.72 10.78 -8.05
CA LEU A 239 19.40 11.39 -8.02
C LEU A 239 18.75 11.22 -9.39
N LEU A 240 17.59 10.58 -9.42
CA LEU A 240 16.85 10.25 -10.63
C LEU A 240 15.53 11.01 -10.69
N LYS A 241 15.18 11.51 -11.86
CA LYS A 241 13.83 11.84 -12.28
C LYS A 241 13.27 10.60 -12.98
N LEU A 242 12.09 10.11 -12.51
CA LEU A 242 11.49 8.91 -13.06
C LEU A 242 10.08 9.19 -13.56
N ARG A 243 9.73 8.59 -14.68
CA ARG A 243 8.37 8.61 -15.23
C ARG A 243 7.89 7.18 -15.41
N ILE A 244 6.66 6.90 -14.97
CA ILE A 244 6.06 5.57 -15.09
C ILE A 244 4.86 5.61 -16.03
N GLU A 245 4.77 4.62 -16.92
CA GLU A 245 3.60 4.42 -17.80
C GLU A 245 2.54 3.54 -17.11
N THR A 246 2.98 2.61 -16.30
CA THR A 246 2.16 1.68 -15.53
C THR A 246 2.25 2.01 -14.04
N GLY A 247 1.35 1.48 -13.22
CA GLY A 247 1.31 1.72 -11.77
C GLY A 247 1.26 0.42 -10.97
N ARG A 248 2.26 -0.46 -11.12
CA ARG A 248 2.31 -1.71 -10.35
C ARG A 248 2.80 -1.46 -8.93
N THR A 249 2.41 -2.32 -8.00
CA THR A 249 2.89 -2.25 -6.62
C THR A 249 4.42 -2.24 -6.58
N HIS A 250 5.02 -1.30 -5.85
CA HIS A 250 6.46 -1.12 -5.70
C HIS A 250 7.24 -0.95 -7.03
N GLN A 251 6.59 -0.54 -8.12
CA GLN A 251 7.16 -0.58 -9.47
C GLN A 251 8.54 0.09 -9.56
N ILE A 252 8.66 1.37 -9.21
CA ILE A 252 9.92 2.11 -9.26
C ILE A 252 10.97 1.39 -8.43
N ARG A 253 10.63 1.02 -7.20
CA ARG A 253 11.52 0.40 -6.23
C ARG A 253 12.12 -0.92 -6.74
N VAL A 254 11.27 -1.81 -7.26
CA VAL A 254 11.74 -3.10 -7.78
C VAL A 254 12.49 -2.93 -9.11
N HIS A 255 12.10 -1.98 -9.98
CA HIS A 255 12.77 -1.72 -11.23
C HIS A 255 14.20 -1.20 -11.04
N VAL A 256 14.38 -0.14 -10.23
CA VAL A 256 15.73 0.40 -10.02
C VAL A 256 16.62 -0.58 -9.24
N ALA A 257 16.05 -1.37 -8.33
CA ALA A 257 16.78 -2.46 -7.66
C ALA A 257 17.18 -3.57 -8.64
N SER A 258 16.37 -3.88 -9.67
CA SER A 258 16.68 -4.92 -10.65
C SER A 258 17.88 -4.59 -11.53
N ILE A 259 18.19 -3.30 -11.68
CA ILE A 259 19.38 -2.83 -12.41
C ILE A 259 20.57 -2.52 -11.48
N GLY A 260 20.52 -2.97 -10.21
CA GLY A 260 21.62 -2.83 -9.24
C GLY A 260 21.63 -1.51 -8.45
N HIS A 261 20.57 -0.69 -8.56
CA HIS A 261 20.50 0.63 -7.94
C HIS A 261 19.26 0.77 -7.01
N PRO A 262 19.22 0.08 -5.84
CA PRO A 262 18.08 0.18 -4.95
C PRO A 262 17.88 1.62 -4.44
N VAL A 263 16.62 1.98 -4.19
CA VAL A 263 16.26 3.29 -3.60
C VAL A 263 16.85 3.41 -2.19
N VAL A 264 17.45 4.53 -1.86
CA VAL A 264 17.99 4.81 -0.52
C VAL A 264 16.88 4.68 0.53
N GLY A 265 17.17 3.98 1.63
CA GLY A 265 16.21 3.68 2.71
C GLY A 265 15.27 2.50 2.41
N ASP A 266 15.34 1.89 1.22
CA ASP A 266 14.49 0.75 0.84
C ASP A 266 15.14 -0.59 1.17
N THR A 267 15.13 -0.95 2.45
CA THR A 267 15.69 -2.21 2.94
C THR A 267 14.96 -3.44 2.37
N LEU A 268 13.69 -3.31 1.97
CA LEU A 268 12.94 -4.40 1.36
C LEU A 268 13.56 -4.83 0.02
N TYR A 269 14.15 -3.90 -0.72
CA TYR A 269 14.78 -4.15 -2.03
C TYR A 269 16.32 -4.10 -1.99
N GLY A 270 16.92 -4.20 -0.81
CA GLY A 270 18.36 -4.43 -0.64
C GLY A 270 19.19 -3.18 -0.43
N ALA A 271 18.58 -2.02 -0.17
CA ALA A 271 19.32 -0.88 0.35
C ALA A 271 19.78 -1.17 1.79
N PRO A 272 20.98 -0.71 2.20
CA PRO A 272 21.39 -0.78 3.60
C PRO A 272 20.48 0.10 4.49
N GLY A 273 20.20 -0.37 5.70
CA GLY A 273 19.44 0.41 6.69
C GLY A 273 20.24 1.58 7.27
N GLU A 274 21.55 1.45 7.27
CA GLU A 274 22.51 2.47 7.72
C GLU A 274 23.61 2.59 6.65
N ILE A 275 24.02 3.81 6.35
CA ILE A 275 25.08 4.12 5.40
C ILE A 275 26.26 4.67 6.18
N ARG A 276 27.41 4.03 6.09
CA ARG A 276 28.62 4.41 6.81
C ARG A 276 29.61 5.10 5.90
N SER A 277 30.16 6.21 6.39
CA SER A 277 31.24 6.92 5.74
C SER A 277 32.56 6.21 5.93
N LYS A 278 33.55 6.56 5.11
CA LYS A 278 34.93 6.12 5.29
C LYS A 278 35.55 6.63 6.60
N SER A 279 35.07 7.76 7.11
CA SER A 279 35.52 8.38 8.37
C SER A 279 34.82 7.81 9.61
N GLY A 280 33.91 6.84 9.47
CA GLY A 280 33.21 6.19 10.57
C GLY A 280 31.87 6.84 10.96
N ALA A 281 31.49 7.96 10.35
CA ALA A 281 30.16 8.57 10.56
C ALA A 281 29.09 7.71 9.89
N SER A 282 27.87 7.73 10.43
CA SER A 282 26.74 7.01 9.83
C SER A 282 25.54 7.92 9.63
N ILE A 283 24.78 7.65 8.55
CA ILE A 283 23.50 8.30 8.27
C ILE A 283 22.46 7.23 7.95
N SER A 284 21.21 7.52 8.24
CA SER A 284 20.11 6.61 7.91
C SER A 284 18.88 7.39 7.46
N LEU A 285 18.08 6.76 6.61
CA LEU A 285 16.79 7.29 6.23
C LEU A 285 15.72 6.26 6.59
N SER A 286 14.78 6.64 7.46
CA SER A 286 13.73 5.75 7.98
C SER A 286 12.63 5.41 6.97
N ARG A 287 12.71 5.98 5.76
CA ARG A 287 11.76 5.81 4.64
C ARG A 287 12.49 5.68 3.31
N ASN A 288 11.77 5.27 2.28
CA ASN A 288 12.31 5.28 0.92
C ASN A 288 12.52 6.73 0.43
N PHE A 289 13.68 7.03 -0.15
CA PHE A 289 13.90 8.29 -0.85
C PHE A 289 13.15 8.27 -2.19
N LEU A 290 11.83 8.35 -2.11
CA LEU A 290 10.93 8.33 -3.26
C LEU A 290 9.77 9.31 -3.03
N HIS A 291 9.56 10.21 -4.00
CA HIS A 291 8.58 11.28 -3.92
C HIS A 291 7.87 11.47 -5.28
N SER A 292 6.53 11.49 -5.28
CA SER A 292 5.70 11.82 -6.45
C SER A 292 5.67 13.34 -6.63
N SER A 293 6.60 13.87 -7.43
CA SER A 293 6.89 15.30 -7.49
C SER A 293 6.02 16.06 -8.49
N GLU A 294 5.44 15.38 -9.50
CA GLU A 294 4.61 16.03 -10.51
C GLU A 294 3.53 15.07 -11.01
N ILE A 295 2.35 15.60 -11.22
CA ILE A 295 1.26 14.88 -11.88
C ILE A 295 0.59 15.78 -12.91
N GLN A 296 0.39 15.26 -14.14
CA GLN A 296 -0.27 15.95 -15.23
C GLN A 296 -1.40 15.10 -15.79
N PHE A 297 -2.58 15.68 -15.95
CA PHE A 297 -3.77 14.99 -16.47
C PHE A 297 -4.78 15.99 -17.05
N ALA A 298 -5.75 15.48 -17.81
CA ALA A 298 -6.89 16.28 -18.27
C ALA A 298 -7.96 16.34 -17.17
N HIS A 299 -8.48 17.53 -16.87
CA HIS A 299 -9.57 17.70 -15.92
C HIS A 299 -10.82 16.91 -16.39
N PRO A 300 -11.46 16.11 -15.52
CA PRO A 300 -12.51 15.17 -15.95
C PRO A 300 -13.77 15.85 -16.49
N ARG A 301 -14.07 17.10 -16.12
CA ARG A 301 -15.24 17.83 -16.62
C ARG A 301 -14.88 18.69 -17.84
N SER A 302 -13.89 19.58 -17.70
CA SER A 302 -13.54 20.57 -18.72
C SER A 302 -12.63 20.03 -19.81
N GLY A 303 -11.84 18.97 -19.56
CA GLY A 303 -10.81 18.50 -20.47
C GLY A 303 -9.52 19.35 -20.47
N GLU A 304 -9.46 20.40 -19.66
CA GLU A 304 -8.28 21.27 -19.51
C GLU A 304 -7.09 20.48 -18.96
N SER A 305 -5.90 20.74 -19.48
CA SER A 305 -4.67 20.10 -19.00
C SER A 305 -4.22 20.74 -17.68
N LEU A 306 -4.24 19.98 -16.62
CA LEU A 306 -3.78 20.38 -15.30
C LEU A 306 -2.41 19.78 -14.99
N VAL A 307 -1.52 20.60 -14.41
CA VAL A 307 -0.19 20.19 -13.95
C VAL A 307 0.00 20.66 -12.51
N PHE A 308 0.31 19.72 -11.62
CA PHE A 308 0.62 20.03 -10.23
C PHE A 308 2.01 19.54 -9.89
N THR A 309 2.72 20.30 -9.07
CA THR A 309 4.06 19.97 -8.60
C THR A 309 4.12 20.01 -7.07
N SER A 310 4.97 19.16 -6.50
CA SER A 310 5.28 19.14 -5.07
C SER A 310 6.80 19.09 -4.90
N ALA A 311 7.33 19.99 -4.09
CA ALA A 311 8.76 20.02 -3.78
C ALA A 311 9.16 18.77 -2.96
N ILE A 312 10.42 18.38 -3.07
CA ILE A 312 10.98 17.30 -2.25
C ILE A 312 10.80 17.68 -0.77
N PRO A 313 10.22 16.80 0.06
CA PRO A 313 10.02 17.06 1.49
C PRO A 313 11.32 17.39 2.21
N GLU A 314 11.23 18.23 3.24
CA GLU A 314 12.37 18.69 4.02
C GLU A 314 13.26 17.54 4.51
N GLN A 315 12.67 16.46 5.02
CA GLN A 315 13.40 15.25 5.44
C GLN A 315 14.31 14.68 4.34
N LEU A 316 13.83 14.64 3.09
CA LEU A 316 14.62 14.13 1.96
C LEU A 316 15.67 15.16 1.50
N ARG A 317 15.36 16.44 1.59
CA ARG A 317 16.30 17.52 1.29
C ARG A 317 17.45 17.53 2.27
N ASN A 318 17.16 17.52 3.58
CA ASN A 318 18.16 17.45 4.64
C ASN A 318 19.07 16.23 4.49
N PHE A 319 18.53 15.08 4.10
CA PHE A 319 19.32 13.89 3.82
C PHE A 319 20.26 14.07 2.61
N LEU A 320 19.84 14.75 1.54
CA LEU A 320 20.71 15.10 0.40
C LEU A 320 21.82 16.06 0.82
N ASP A 321 21.49 17.06 1.61
CA ASP A 321 22.47 18.04 2.12
C ASP A 321 23.49 17.32 2.99
N GLU A 322 23.05 16.42 3.86
CA GLU A 322 23.91 15.62 4.72
C GLU A 322 24.87 14.71 3.94
N LEU A 323 24.41 14.14 2.81
CA LEU A 323 25.28 13.37 1.90
C LEU A 323 26.35 14.21 1.22
N THR A 324 26.07 15.48 0.94
CA THR A 324 26.93 16.36 0.12
C THR A 324 27.87 17.23 0.94
N VAL A 325 27.57 17.45 2.24
CA VAL A 325 28.43 18.23 3.14
C VAL A 325 29.78 17.53 3.33
N ASN A 326 30.83 18.25 3.00
CA ASN A 326 32.19 17.76 3.14
C ASN A 326 32.53 17.56 4.64
N PRO A 327 33.11 16.41 5.05
CA PRO A 327 33.45 16.13 6.46
C PRO A 327 34.35 17.19 7.12
N ALA A 328 35.11 17.95 6.32
CA ALA A 328 35.93 19.05 6.81
C ALA A 328 35.10 20.21 7.42
N THR A 329 33.87 20.40 6.97
CA THR A 329 32.95 21.47 7.44
C THR A 329 32.20 21.05 8.72
N ARG A 330 32.04 19.75 8.99
CA ARG A 330 31.35 19.21 10.19
C ARG A 330 32.12 19.42 11.50
N LYS A 331 33.42 19.74 11.47
CA LYS A 331 34.22 19.99 12.67
C LYS A 331 34.14 21.42 13.19
N GLN A 332 33.38 22.29 12.53
CA GLN A 332 33.27 23.72 12.89
C GLN A 332 31.87 24.16 13.35
N LEU A 333 30.92 23.22 13.45
CA LEU A 333 29.60 23.40 14.07
C LEU A 333 29.45 22.51 15.30
#